data_1bb0167fed2f51dd5eef99e2d9e7573c
#
_entry.id   1bb0167fed2f51dd5eef99e2d9e7573c
#
_cell.length_a   1.000
_cell.length_b   1.000
_cell.length_c   1.000
_cell.angle_alpha   90.00
_cell.angle_beta   90.00
_cell.angle_gamma   90.00
#
_symmetry.space_group_name_H-M   'P 1'
#
loop_
_entity.id
_entity.type
_entity.pdbx_description
1 polymer ?
#
loop_
_entity_poly.entity_id
_entity_poly.type
_entity_poly.pdbx_seq_one_letter_code
_entity_poly.pdbx_strand_id
1 'polypeptide(L)'
;MPDNLSVARDFAESVRFSGDTLRAYSRIQNDYTGLHSQLLSESILVSSLVTPTISKCLENVTDNLKIPTSSVTAYVYASPGINASCFAGNDEDCIIRLTSGLIDILEDKELESVIGHEIGHFLYQHSVTEGSEGDNQSLELFNKERAKEFSADRIGLLASG
;
A
#
# COMPACT_ATOMS: atom_id res chain seq x y z
N MET A 1 -21.04 -13.02 -11.32
CA MET A 1 -19.76 -12.49 -11.82
C MET A 1 -18.72 -12.88 -10.81
N PRO A 2 -17.56 -13.41 -11.19
CA PRO A 2 -16.51 -13.67 -10.23
C PRO A 2 -16.09 -12.35 -9.58
N ASP A 3 -15.88 -12.40 -8.28
CA ASP A 3 -15.47 -11.31 -7.44
C ASP A 3 -14.12 -10.78 -7.97
N ASN A 4 -14.02 -9.49 -8.30
CA ASN A 4 -12.79 -8.91 -8.87
C ASN A 4 -11.56 -9.14 -7.98
N LEU A 5 -11.79 -9.35 -6.67
CA LEU A 5 -10.76 -9.69 -5.69
C LEU A 5 -10.28 -11.14 -5.83
N SER A 6 -11.19 -12.08 -6.18
CA SER A 6 -10.82 -13.48 -6.42
C SER A 6 -9.94 -13.59 -7.67
N VAL A 7 -10.26 -12.84 -8.73
CA VAL A 7 -9.44 -12.79 -9.95
C VAL A 7 -8.06 -12.17 -9.68
N ALA A 8 -7.99 -11.14 -8.83
CA ALA A 8 -6.72 -10.54 -8.44
C ALA A 8 -5.88 -11.48 -7.56
N ARG A 9 -6.51 -12.20 -6.61
CA ARG A 9 -5.84 -13.24 -5.80
C ARG A 9 -5.39 -14.42 -6.64
N ASP A 10 -6.23 -14.94 -7.53
CA ASP A 10 -5.90 -16.06 -8.40
C ASP A 10 -4.71 -15.73 -9.32
N PHE A 11 -4.62 -14.46 -9.77
CA PHE A 11 -3.46 -14.00 -10.53
C PHE A 11 -2.19 -13.90 -9.66
N ALA A 12 -2.32 -13.40 -8.42
CA ALA A 12 -1.20 -13.33 -7.47
C ALA A 12 -0.71 -14.74 -7.07
N GLU A 13 -1.60 -15.70 -6.87
CA GLU A 13 -1.24 -17.11 -6.60
C GLU A 13 -0.58 -17.81 -7.80
N SER A 14 -0.84 -17.36 -9.02
CA SER A 14 -0.21 -17.91 -10.23
C SER A 14 1.26 -17.49 -10.37
N VAL A 15 1.69 -16.44 -9.69
CA VAL A 15 3.09 -16.01 -9.64
C VAL A 15 3.77 -16.72 -8.47
N ARG A 16 4.35 -17.90 -8.71
CA ARG A 16 5.12 -18.66 -7.71
C ARG A 16 6.33 -17.86 -7.24
N PHE A 17 6.28 -17.40 -6.00
CA PHE A 17 7.42 -16.76 -5.34
C PHE A 17 8.48 -17.79 -4.97
N SER A 18 9.77 -17.48 -5.23
CA SER A 18 10.89 -18.28 -4.76
C SER A 18 11.07 -18.14 -3.24
N GLY A 19 11.60 -19.18 -2.58
CA GLY A 19 11.82 -19.21 -1.13
C GLY A 19 12.68 -18.07 -0.56
N ASP A 20 13.40 -17.34 -1.41
CA ASP A 20 14.23 -16.20 -1.02
C ASP A 20 13.39 -14.95 -0.74
N THR A 21 12.23 -14.80 -1.40
CA THR A 21 11.28 -13.72 -1.15
C THR A 21 10.64 -13.86 0.24
N LEU A 22 10.34 -15.07 0.69
CA LEU A 22 9.81 -15.35 2.03
C LEU A 22 10.84 -15.04 3.13
N ARG A 23 12.14 -15.24 2.87
CA ARG A 23 13.22 -14.90 3.81
C ARG A 23 13.47 -13.41 3.91
N ALA A 24 13.33 -12.66 2.82
CA ALA A 24 13.35 -11.20 2.84
C ALA A 24 12.18 -10.66 3.66
N TYR A 25 10.98 -11.22 3.47
CA TYR A 25 9.78 -10.87 4.22
C TYR A 25 9.95 -11.08 5.74
N SER A 26 10.53 -12.20 6.18
CA SER A 26 10.75 -12.48 7.60
C SER A 26 11.80 -11.57 8.26
N ARG A 27 12.75 -11.01 7.50
CA ARG A 27 13.70 -10.02 8.00
C ARG A 27 13.05 -8.64 8.19
N ILE A 28 12.16 -8.28 7.28
CA ILE A 28 11.38 -7.06 7.36
C ILE A 28 10.43 -7.10 8.57
N GLN A 29 9.80 -8.23 8.88
CA GLN A 29 8.91 -8.37 10.05
C GLN A 29 9.57 -8.03 11.40
N ASN A 30 10.86 -8.27 11.57
CA ASN A 30 11.55 -7.96 12.83
C ASN A 30 11.82 -6.44 13.04
N ASP A 31 11.81 -5.63 11.98
CA ASP A 31 11.97 -4.16 12.05
C ASP A 31 10.64 -3.42 12.31
N TYR A 32 9.48 -4.07 12.08
CA TYR A 32 8.17 -3.39 12.13
C TYR A 32 7.68 -3.03 13.52
N THR A 33 8.11 -3.72 14.59
CA THR A 33 7.74 -3.32 15.96
C THR A 33 8.33 -1.96 16.33
N GLY A 34 9.54 -1.66 15.84
CA GLY A 34 10.17 -0.34 15.95
C GLY A 34 9.43 0.71 15.11
N LEU A 35 9.07 0.36 13.88
CA LEU A 35 8.38 1.25 12.95
C LEU A 35 7.00 1.65 13.48
N HIS A 36 6.21 0.70 13.98
CA HIS A 36 4.87 0.99 14.53
C HIS A 36 4.93 1.95 15.72
N SER A 37 5.89 1.75 16.63
CA SER A 37 6.12 2.65 17.77
C SER A 37 6.56 4.04 17.30
N GLN A 38 7.39 4.13 16.28
CA GLN A 38 7.82 5.39 15.69
C GLN A 38 6.65 6.11 14.99
N LEU A 39 5.82 5.37 14.24
CA LEU A 39 4.64 5.92 13.59
C LEU A 39 3.67 6.53 14.60
N LEU A 40 3.45 5.88 15.73
CA LEU A 40 2.60 6.39 16.80
C LEU A 40 3.15 7.66 17.45
N SER A 41 4.47 7.87 17.46
CA SER A 41 5.11 9.05 18.06
C SER A 41 5.18 10.26 17.13
N GLU A 42 5.20 10.05 15.80
CA GLU A 42 5.48 11.09 14.80
C GLU A 42 4.33 11.32 13.82
N SER A 43 3.23 10.56 13.93
CA SER A 43 2.14 10.58 12.96
C SER A 43 0.77 10.62 13.66
N ILE A 44 -0.22 11.08 12.94
CA ILE A 44 -1.62 11.08 13.38
C ILE A 44 -2.29 9.83 12.80
N LEU A 45 -2.88 9.01 13.66
CA LEU A 45 -3.71 7.88 13.24
C LEU A 45 -4.99 8.40 12.57
N VAL A 46 -5.26 7.93 11.36
CA VAL A 46 -6.50 8.26 10.64
C VAL A 46 -7.70 7.66 11.37
N SER A 47 -8.65 8.51 11.70
CA SER A 47 -9.88 8.11 12.37
C SER A 47 -11.01 9.08 12.07
N SER A 48 -12.25 8.63 12.22
CA SER A 48 -13.43 9.48 12.01
C SER A 48 -13.52 10.69 12.97
N LEU A 49 -12.83 10.63 14.12
CA LEU A 49 -12.80 11.70 15.10
C LEU A 49 -11.78 12.79 14.79
N VAL A 50 -10.61 12.42 14.27
CA VAL A 50 -9.47 13.34 14.10
C VAL A 50 -9.31 13.77 12.64
N THR A 51 -9.52 12.85 11.70
CA THR A 51 -9.33 13.06 10.26
C THR A 51 -10.54 12.53 9.48
N PRO A 52 -11.75 13.09 9.69
CA PRO A 52 -13.00 12.52 9.19
C PRO A 52 -13.03 12.35 7.67
N THR A 53 -12.49 13.30 6.92
CA THR A 53 -12.42 13.22 5.45
C THR A 53 -11.55 12.05 4.98
N ILE A 54 -10.34 11.92 5.54
CA ILE A 54 -9.42 10.86 5.17
C ILE A 54 -9.96 9.49 5.60
N SER A 55 -10.58 9.43 6.79
CA SER A 55 -11.25 8.22 7.26
C SER A 55 -12.36 7.79 6.32
N LYS A 56 -13.13 8.75 5.79
CA LYS A 56 -14.19 8.47 4.81
C LYS A 56 -13.64 7.96 3.48
N CYS A 57 -12.55 8.54 2.96
CA CYS A 57 -11.87 8.04 1.78
C CYS A 57 -11.39 6.59 2.00
N LEU A 58 -10.79 6.29 3.16
CA LEU A 58 -10.34 4.94 3.50
C LEU A 58 -11.51 3.93 3.54
N GLU A 59 -12.64 4.29 4.16
CA GLU A 59 -13.86 3.48 4.16
C GLU A 59 -14.36 3.21 2.73
N ASN A 60 -14.46 4.25 1.90
CA ASN A 60 -14.92 4.10 0.51
C ASN A 60 -14.01 3.15 -0.28
N VAL A 61 -12.70 3.30 -0.14
CA VAL A 61 -11.70 2.44 -0.80
C VAL A 61 -11.86 0.99 -0.36
N THR A 62 -11.92 0.73 0.94
CA THR A 62 -12.06 -0.64 1.46
C THR A 62 -13.39 -1.26 1.06
N ASP A 63 -14.48 -0.49 1.02
CA ASP A 63 -15.79 -0.92 0.56
C ASP A 63 -15.78 -1.26 -0.95
N ASN A 64 -15.15 -0.42 -1.78
CA ASN A 64 -15.05 -0.65 -3.22
C ASN A 64 -14.19 -1.88 -3.53
N LEU A 65 -13.10 -2.08 -2.80
CA LEU A 65 -12.20 -3.22 -2.96
C LEU A 65 -12.73 -4.50 -2.26
N LYS A 66 -13.82 -4.42 -1.48
CA LYS A 66 -14.39 -5.55 -0.73
C LYS A 66 -13.41 -6.17 0.28
N ILE A 67 -12.61 -5.34 0.91
CA ILE A 67 -11.70 -5.75 1.98
C ILE A 67 -12.19 -5.21 3.33
N PRO A 68 -11.94 -5.91 4.45
CA PRO A 68 -12.30 -5.40 5.77
C PRO A 68 -11.56 -4.09 6.07
N THR A 69 -12.27 -3.04 6.47
CA THR A 69 -11.63 -1.78 6.87
C THR A 69 -10.67 -1.97 8.05
N SER A 70 -10.95 -2.96 8.91
CA SER A 70 -10.08 -3.31 10.03
C SER A 70 -8.71 -3.87 9.64
N SER A 71 -8.55 -4.32 8.40
CA SER A 71 -7.26 -4.81 7.89
C SER A 71 -6.38 -3.72 7.28
N VAL A 72 -6.83 -2.47 7.31
CA VAL A 72 -6.07 -1.32 6.79
C VAL A 72 -5.96 -0.24 7.86
N THR A 73 -4.75 0.14 8.22
CA THR A 73 -4.49 1.25 9.15
C THR A 73 -3.74 2.34 8.41
N ALA A 74 -4.21 3.58 8.52
CA ALA A 74 -3.57 4.72 7.85
C ALA A 74 -3.05 5.74 8.86
N TYR A 75 -1.91 6.35 8.55
CA TYR A 75 -1.26 7.40 9.33
C TYR A 75 -0.93 8.60 8.45
N VAL A 76 -1.07 9.79 9.03
CA VAL A 76 -0.65 11.05 8.41
C VAL A 76 0.54 11.58 9.18
N TYR A 77 1.64 11.90 8.50
CA TYR A 77 2.80 12.52 9.10
C TYR A 77 3.11 13.88 8.46
N ALA A 78 3.69 14.77 9.28
CA ALA A 78 4.01 16.12 8.85
C ALA A 78 5.20 16.11 7.87
N SER A 79 4.93 16.40 6.61
CA SER A 79 5.93 16.55 5.56
C SER A 79 5.34 17.37 4.41
N PRO A 80 6.07 18.36 3.88
CA PRO A 80 5.64 19.11 2.71
C PRO A 80 5.79 18.32 1.41
N GLY A 81 6.49 17.19 1.44
CA GLY A 81 6.64 16.30 0.29
C GLY A 81 5.32 15.64 -0.09
N ILE A 82 5.15 15.31 -1.37
CA ILE A 82 3.99 14.62 -1.91
C ILE A 82 4.34 13.14 -1.98
N ASN A 83 3.88 12.35 -1.01
CA ASN A 83 4.21 10.92 -0.95
C ASN A 83 3.15 10.12 -0.21
N ALA A 84 2.96 8.87 -0.65
CA ALA A 84 2.27 7.81 0.05
C ALA A 84 3.15 6.56 0.09
N SER A 85 2.92 5.67 1.01
CA SER A 85 3.63 4.39 1.08
C SER A 85 2.81 3.37 1.85
N CYS A 86 2.98 2.09 1.51
CA CYS A 86 2.34 0.97 2.17
C CYS A 86 3.38 0.00 2.74
N PHE A 87 3.05 -0.57 3.89
CA PHE A 87 3.85 -1.58 4.57
C PHE A 87 2.94 -2.72 5.05
N ALA A 88 3.45 -3.94 5.08
CA ALA A 88 2.77 -5.05 5.72
C ALA A 88 2.95 -4.96 7.26
N GLY A 89 1.87 -5.02 8.01
CA GLY A 89 1.89 -5.13 9.47
C GLY A 89 2.15 -6.56 9.96
N ASN A 90 2.17 -6.75 11.29
CA ASN A 90 2.50 -8.05 11.90
C ASN A 90 1.46 -9.15 11.64
N ASP A 91 0.20 -8.79 11.42
CA ASP A 91 -0.93 -9.72 11.26
C ASP A 91 -1.49 -9.70 9.82
N GLU A 92 -0.63 -9.53 8.84
CA GLU A 92 -1.02 -9.35 7.42
C GLU A 92 -1.88 -8.11 7.18
N ASP A 93 -1.86 -7.15 8.11
CA ASP A 93 -2.55 -5.88 7.97
C ASP A 93 -1.76 -4.91 7.08
N CYS A 94 -2.48 -4.09 6.34
CA CYS A 94 -1.91 -3.04 5.51
C CYS A 94 -1.74 -1.75 6.33
N ILE A 95 -0.52 -1.25 6.44
CA ILE A 95 -0.22 0.05 7.05
C ILE A 95 0.09 1.07 5.96
N ILE A 96 -0.72 2.10 5.84
CA ILE A 96 -0.54 3.18 4.87
C ILE A 96 -0.01 4.43 5.59
N ARG A 97 0.96 5.09 4.97
CA ARG A 97 1.47 6.39 5.41
C ARG A 97 1.22 7.44 4.33
N LEU A 98 0.63 8.54 4.73
CA LEU A 98 0.34 9.68 3.88
C LEU A 98 1.08 10.92 4.41
N THR A 99 1.66 11.71 3.51
CA THR A 99 2.22 13.01 3.90
C THR A 99 1.13 14.07 3.99
N SER A 100 1.29 15.05 4.88
CA SER A 100 0.40 16.21 4.93
C SER A 100 0.38 16.96 3.58
N GLY A 101 1.54 17.10 2.93
CA GLY A 101 1.64 17.75 1.63
C GLY A 101 0.86 17.04 0.51
N LEU A 102 0.74 15.72 0.55
CA LEU A 102 -0.12 14.98 -0.37
C LEU A 102 -1.61 15.31 -0.13
N ILE A 103 -2.03 15.29 1.13
CA ILE A 103 -3.42 15.54 1.52
C ILE A 103 -3.85 16.96 1.18
N ASP A 104 -2.95 17.94 1.33
CA ASP A 104 -3.23 19.36 1.06
C ASP A 104 -3.55 19.65 -0.41
N ILE A 105 -3.10 18.79 -1.34
CA ILE A 105 -3.25 19.05 -2.79
C ILE A 105 -4.27 18.16 -3.48
N LEU A 106 -4.66 17.03 -2.89
CA LEU A 106 -5.56 16.06 -3.51
C LEU A 106 -7.02 16.29 -3.12
N GLU A 107 -7.90 16.13 -4.10
CA GLU A 107 -9.33 15.97 -3.85
C GLU A 107 -9.64 14.56 -3.33
N ASP A 108 -10.82 14.37 -2.72
CA ASP A 108 -11.22 13.10 -2.09
C ASP A 108 -11.06 11.89 -3.04
N LYS A 109 -11.47 12.03 -4.30
CA LYS A 109 -11.37 10.95 -5.29
C LYS A 109 -9.93 10.63 -5.71
N GLU A 110 -9.09 11.64 -5.76
CA GLU A 110 -7.67 11.47 -6.03
C GLU A 110 -6.99 10.78 -4.85
N LEU A 111 -7.33 11.17 -3.63
CA LEU A 111 -6.85 10.53 -2.41
C LEU A 111 -7.30 9.07 -2.33
N GLU A 112 -8.57 8.76 -2.65
CA GLU A 112 -9.07 7.38 -2.75
C GLU A 112 -8.25 6.56 -3.76
N SER A 113 -7.93 7.13 -4.93
CA SER A 113 -7.10 6.47 -5.94
C SER A 113 -5.69 6.16 -5.43
N VAL A 114 -5.06 7.11 -4.73
CA VAL A 114 -3.72 6.93 -4.14
C VAL A 114 -3.75 5.86 -3.03
N ILE A 115 -4.73 5.91 -2.13
CA ILE A 115 -4.90 4.89 -1.08
C ILE A 115 -5.10 3.50 -1.71
N GLY A 116 -5.93 3.41 -2.76
CA GLY A 116 -6.16 2.17 -3.49
C GLY A 116 -4.91 1.65 -4.18
N HIS A 117 -4.08 2.53 -4.76
CA HIS A 117 -2.79 2.19 -5.37
C HIS A 117 -1.85 1.56 -4.34
N GLU A 118 -1.71 2.16 -3.15
CA GLU A 118 -0.90 1.62 -2.06
C GLU A 118 -1.41 0.25 -1.57
N ILE A 119 -2.72 0.11 -1.44
CA ILE A 119 -3.33 -1.20 -1.14
C ILE A 119 -3.04 -2.21 -2.26
N GLY A 120 -3.00 -1.78 -3.51
CA GLY A 120 -2.60 -2.60 -4.65
C GLY A 120 -1.20 -3.18 -4.48
N HIS A 121 -0.21 -2.37 -4.08
CA HIS A 121 1.13 -2.85 -3.77
C HIS A 121 1.12 -3.90 -2.65
N PHE A 122 0.32 -3.69 -1.62
CA PHE A 122 0.17 -4.65 -0.53
C PHE A 122 -0.48 -5.96 -1.00
N LEU A 123 -1.60 -5.90 -1.73
CA LEU A 123 -2.34 -7.09 -2.20
C LEU A 123 -1.51 -7.97 -3.13
N TYR A 124 -0.69 -7.36 -3.99
CA TYR A 124 0.19 -8.06 -4.91
C TYR A 124 1.57 -8.39 -4.31
N GLN A 125 1.78 -8.07 -3.01
CA GLN A 125 3.05 -8.26 -2.32
C GLN A 125 4.24 -7.66 -3.10
N HIS A 126 4.03 -6.48 -3.65
CA HIS A 126 5.08 -5.74 -4.32
C HIS A 126 6.10 -5.27 -3.28
N SER A 127 7.10 -6.11 -2.98
CA SER A 127 8.21 -5.70 -2.11
C SER A 127 8.93 -4.51 -2.73
N VAL A 128 9.25 -3.51 -1.89
CA VAL A 128 10.25 -2.51 -2.27
C VAL A 128 11.56 -3.27 -2.48
N THR A 129 11.95 -3.46 -3.72
CA THR A 129 13.28 -3.95 -4.04
C THR A 129 14.24 -2.85 -3.60
N GLU A 130 14.91 -3.05 -2.45
CA GLU A 130 16.09 -2.26 -2.12
C GLU A 130 17.00 -2.32 -3.33
N GLY A 131 17.33 -1.14 -3.88
CA GLY A 131 18.19 -1.02 -5.03
C GLY A 131 19.47 -1.76 -4.76
N SER A 132 19.65 -2.93 -5.36
CA SER A 132 20.97 -3.51 -5.47
C SER A 132 21.79 -2.53 -6.29
N GLU A 133 22.72 -1.85 -5.61
CA GLU A 133 23.83 -1.12 -6.25
C GLU A 133 24.61 -2.14 -7.08
N GLY A 134 24.23 -2.32 -8.32
CA GLY A 134 24.88 -3.19 -9.26
C GLY A 134 24.56 -2.72 -10.68
N ASP A 135 25.56 -2.38 -11.42
CA ASP A 135 25.66 -1.69 -12.71
C ASP A 135 25.06 -2.45 -13.92
N ASN A 136 24.03 -3.26 -13.70
CA ASN A 136 23.25 -3.94 -14.76
C ASN A 136 21.77 -4.04 -14.35
N GLN A 137 21.05 -2.92 -14.38
CA GLN A 137 19.58 -2.97 -14.39
C GLN A 137 19.16 -3.57 -15.73
N SER A 138 18.87 -4.85 -15.74
CA SER A 138 18.41 -5.55 -16.93
C SER A 138 17.03 -4.99 -17.35
N LEU A 139 16.76 -4.95 -18.65
CA LEU A 139 15.48 -4.53 -19.21
C LEU A 139 14.29 -5.33 -18.59
N GLU A 140 14.55 -6.54 -18.15
CA GLU A 140 13.59 -7.39 -17.42
C GLU A 140 13.20 -6.81 -16.06
N LEU A 141 14.16 -6.26 -15.30
CA LEU A 141 13.87 -5.64 -14.00
C LEU A 141 12.98 -4.42 -14.18
N PHE A 142 13.29 -3.56 -15.17
CA PHE A 142 12.45 -2.41 -15.53
C PHE A 142 11.03 -2.82 -15.91
N ASN A 143 10.87 -3.88 -16.68
CA ASN A 143 9.56 -4.37 -17.08
C ASN A 143 8.75 -4.91 -15.89
N LYS A 144 9.42 -5.57 -14.94
CA LYS A 144 8.78 -6.04 -13.70
C LYS A 144 8.29 -4.89 -12.82
N GLU A 145 9.13 -3.87 -12.60
CA GLU A 145 8.72 -2.70 -11.82
C GLU A 145 7.55 -1.97 -12.47
N ARG A 146 7.59 -1.74 -13.78
CA ARG A 146 6.44 -1.16 -14.50
C ARG A 146 5.17 -1.99 -14.40
N ALA A 147 5.27 -3.31 -14.44
CA ALA A 147 4.12 -4.20 -14.29
C ALA A 147 3.50 -4.10 -12.89
N LYS A 148 4.31 -3.91 -11.84
CA LYS A 148 3.85 -3.66 -10.47
C LYS A 148 3.05 -2.36 -10.40
N GLU A 149 3.59 -1.27 -10.94
CA GLU A 149 2.92 0.03 -10.98
C GLU A 149 1.57 -0.04 -11.74
N PHE A 150 1.54 -0.66 -12.91
CA PHE A 150 0.29 -0.85 -13.66
C PHE A 150 -0.76 -1.67 -12.89
N SER A 151 -0.32 -2.64 -12.11
CA SER A 151 -1.23 -3.44 -11.28
C SER A 151 -1.80 -2.59 -10.14
N ALA A 152 -0.94 -1.82 -9.46
CA ALA A 152 -1.35 -0.92 -8.39
C ALA A 152 -2.27 0.20 -8.90
N ASP A 153 -1.97 0.80 -10.06
CA ASP A 153 -2.82 1.82 -10.71
C ASP A 153 -4.24 1.30 -11.00
N ARG A 154 -4.36 0.04 -11.47
CA ARG A 154 -5.68 -0.57 -11.71
C ARG A 154 -6.48 -0.73 -10.41
N ILE A 155 -5.82 -1.09 -9.32
CA ILE A 155 -6.49 -1.15 -8.01
C ILE A 155 -6.88 0.26 -7.56
N GLY A 156 -6.04 1.26 -7.75
CA GLY A 156 -6.35 2.66 -7.48
C GLY A 156 -7.60 3.15 -8.21
N LEU A 157 -7.72 2.82 -9.50
CA LEU A 157 -8.92 3.14 -10.30
C LEU A 157 -10.18 2.43 -9.80
N LEU A 158 -10.08 1.16 -9.41
CA LEU A 158 -11.21 0.42 -8.83
C LEU A 158 -11.61 0.97 -7.46
N ALA A 159 -10.65 1.43 -6.70
CA ALA A 159 -10.82 1.95 -5.35
C ALA A 159 -11.56 3.30 -5.32
N SER A 160 -11.30 4.14 -6.31
CA SER A 160 -11.92 5.48 -6.41
C SER A 160 -13.33 5.46 -7.04
N GLY A 161 -13.76 4.36 -7.64
CA GLY A 161 -15.11 4.15 -8.18
C GLY A 161 -15.32 4.76 -9.54
#